data_e6af8e2c4ec4e708bc9eed5ec38e4a0d
#
_entry.id   e6af8e2c4ec4e708bc9eed5ec38e4a0d
#
_cell.length_a   1.000
_cell.length_b   1.000
_cell.length_c   1.000
_cell.angle_alpha   90.00
_cell.angle_beta   90.00
_cell.angle_gamma   90.00
#
_symmetry.space_group_name_H-M   'P 1'
#
loop_
_entity.id
_entity.type
_entity.pdbx_description
1 polymer ?
#
loop_
_entity_poly.entity_id
_entity_poly.type
_entity_poly.pdbx_seq_one_letter_code
_entity_poly.pdbx_strand_id
1 'polypeptide(L)'
;ILILLFIGLFFFGCPSPASAVIENTPKSAFGRRDAIALGIITAIYAVTAFIGLGDTDAPQSFHDFHSGESVTVDLGEVRSIDGIMLYSGLNTGSYRIELSDDGNNFSDAGSFEQNYVALFKWNDFELDALQVPNARYIRLTASGDVRLGELAVRCGGELFGQCADAPELFDEQGTVPEYQSYLNSTYFDEIYHARTAYENIEGVYPYEISHPPLGKLIIAIGIELFGMTPFGWRFSGVLFGVLMLPVLYALLKRMFGSTDICACATAIFAFDFMHFSQTRLATIDTYAVFFILLMYLFMYMYICLLYTSDAADEL
;
A
#
# COMPACT_ATOMS: atom_id res chain seq x y z
N ILE A 1 15.89 24.84 6.89
CA ILE A 1 16.26 25.62 8.09
C ILE A 1 16.60 24.67 9.25
N LEU A 2 15.76 23.72 9.62
CA LEU A 2 16.04 22.74 10.70
C LEU A 2 17.32 21.90 10.45
N ILE A 3 17.53 21.43 9.22
CA ILE A 3 18.73 20.68 8.84
C ILE A 3 19.99 21.55 8.96
N LEU A 4 19.93 22.81 8.56
CA LEU A 4 21.05 23.76 8.70
C LEU A 4 21.34 24.12 10.16
N LEU A 5 20.31 24.22 10.99
CA LEU A 5 20.43 24.39 12.44
C LEU A 5 21.08 23.17 13.10
N PHE A 6 20.67 21.96 12.67
CA PHE A 6 21.22 20.70 13.18
C PHE A 6 22.68 20.52 12.77
N ILE A 7 23.02 20.81 11.50
CA ILE A 7 24.40 20.82 10.99
C ILE A 7 25.23 21.87 11.75
N GLY A 8 24.71 23.07 11.97
CA GLY A 8 25.38 24.10 12.75
C GLY A 8 25.64 23.67 14.20
N LEU A 9 24.64 23.10 14.90
CA LEU A 9 24.80 22.59 16.26
C LEU A 9 25.78 21.41 16.32
N PHE A 10 25.77 20.53 15.32
CA PHE A 10 26.68 19.38 15.26
C PHE A 10 28.13 19.80 15.02
N PHE A 11 28.38 20.75 14.11
CA PHE A 11 29.77 21.18 13.77
C PHE A 11 30.31 22.27 14.67
N PHE A 12 29.48 23.11 15.26
CA PHE A 12 29.93 24.24 16.10
C PHE A 12 29.68 24.04 17.59
N GLY A 13 28.84 23.10 17.98
CA GLY A 13 28.50 22.81 19.38
C GLY A 13 29.24 21.61 19.99
N CYS A 14 29.93 20.79 19.18
CA CYS A 14 30.75 19.70 19.70
C CYS A 14 32.14 20.19 20.01
N PRO A 15 32.67 20.01 21.24
CA PRO A 15 34.10 20.16 21.51
C PRO A 15 34.86 19.15 20.64
N SER A 16 35.98 19.60 20.07
CA SER A 16 36.86 18.83 19.22
C SER A 16 37.09 17.40 19.78
N PRO A 17 37.03 16.34 18.96
CA PRO A 17 37.25 14.97 19.42
C PRO A 17 38.72 14.63 19.71
N ALA A 18 39.54 15.62 19.94
CA ALA A 18 40.91 15.41 20.37
C ALA A 18 40.92 14.95 21.84
N SER A 19 41.08 13.65 22.02
CA SER A 19 41.23 12.93 23.30
C SER A 19 39.94 12.48 24.01
N ALA A 20 38.93 11.98 23.29
CA ALA A 20 38.09 10.97 23.90
C ALA A 20 38.90 9.66 24.00
N VAL A 21 39.73 9.55 25.03
CA VAL A 21 40.00 8.26 25.66
C VAL A 21 38.63 7.58 25.77
N ILE A 22 38.52 6.38 25.23
CA ILE A 22 37.35 5.52 25.46
C ILE A 22 37.39 5.14 26.95
N GLU A 23 37.10 6.11 27.82
CA GLU A 23 36.72 5.82 29.17
C GLU A 23 35.50 4.95 29.09
N ASN A 24 35.51 3.83 29.80
CA ASN A 24 34.37 2.95 30.04
C ASN A 24 33.23 3.75 30.63
N THR A 25 32.57 4.57 29.83
CA THR A 25 31.32 5.19 30.23
C THR A 25 30.36 4.04 30.47
N PRO A 26 29.79 3.91 31.67
CA PRO A 26 28.82 2.86 31.95
C PRO A 26 27.75 2.95 30.90
N LYS A 27 27.62 1.88 30.07
CA LYS A 27 26.59 1.80 29.04
C LYS A 27 25.28 2.10 29.75
N SER A 28 24.70 3.29 29.53
CA SER A 28 23.45 3.68 30.19
C SER A 28 22.39 2.61 29.85
N ALA A 29 22.03 1.84 30.85
CA ALA A 29 21.03 0.81 30.70
C ALA A 29 19.71 1.46 30.23
N PHE A 30 18.94 0.72 29.44
CA PHE A 30 17.61 1.13 29.04
C PHE A 30 16.75 1.30 30.30
N GLY A 31 16.31 2.51 30.60
CA GLY A 31 15.61 2.86 31.82
C GLY A 31 14.16 3.27 31.58
N ARG A 32 13.47 3.59 32.66
CA ARG A 32 12.06 4.00 32.61
C ARG A 32 11.83 5.24 31.70
N ARG A 33 12.78 6.18 31.68
CA ARG A 33 12.70 7.38 30.83
C ARG A 33 12.78 7.00 29.35
N ASP A 34 13.61 6.03 28.98
CA ASP A 34 13.72 5.52 27.61
C ASP A 34 12.40 4.85 27.19
N ALA A 35 11.84 4.01 28.04
CA ALA A 35 10.57 3.33 27.76
C ALA A 35 9.41 4.31 27.55
N ILE A 36 9.32 5.36 28.36
CA ILE A 36 8.29 6.38 28.22
C ILE A 36 8.49 7.18 26.91
N ALA A 37 9.70 7.66 26.64
CA ALA A 37 9.99 8.45 25.45
C ALA A 37 9.72 7.65 24.16
N LEU A 38 10.27 6.43 24.08
CA LEU A 38 10.04 5.53 22.96
C LEU A 38 8.55 5.17 22.81
N GLY A 39 7.87 4.84 23.91
CA GLY A 39 6.44 4.52 23.91
C GLY A 39 5.58 5.66 23.36
N ILE A 40 5.83 6.89 23.78
CA ILE A 40 5.10 8.07 23.31
C ILE A 40 5.36 8.30 21.81
N ILE A 41 6.61 8.29 21.37
CA ILE A 41 6.98 8.51 19.97
C ILE A 41 6.34 7.44 19.08
N THR A 42 6.49 6.17 19.47
CA THR A 42 5.94 5.03 18.73
C THR A 42 4.41 5.06 18.67
N ALA A 43 3.74 5.38 19.78
CA ALA A 43 2.28 5.46 19.83
C ALA A 43 1.75 6.59 18.95
N ILE A 44 2.34 7.79 19.01
CA ILE A 44 1.93 8.91 18.17
C ILE A 44 2.15 8.57 16.69
N TYR A 45 3.32 8.03 16.34
CA TYR A 45 3.61 7.62 14.97
C TYR A 45 2.62 6.55 14.49
N ALA A 46 2.39 5.48 15.26
CA ALA A 46 1.48 4.40 14.89
C ALA A 46 0.06 4.95 14.63
N VAL A 47 -0.48 5.75 15.54
CA VAL A 47 -1.81 6.35 15.37
C VAL A 47 -1.88 7.20 14.10
N THR A 48 -0.92 8.10 13.89
CA THR A 48 -0.92 8.99 12.72
C THR A 48 -0.69 8.22 11.41
N ALA A 49 0.11 7.15 11.42
CA ALA A 49 0.42 6.36 10.23
C ALA A 49 -0.73 5.44 9.81
N PHE A 50 -1.54 4.95 10.73
CA PHE A 50 -2.72 4.13 10.41
C PHE A 50 -3.97 4.95 10.05
N ILE A 51 -4.09 6.20 10.50
CA ILE A 51 -5.23 7.06 10.13
C ILE A 51 -5.19 7.38 8.63
N GLY A 52 -6.31 7.13 7.93
CA GLY A 52 -6.45 7.38 6.50
C GLY A 52 -5.41 6.62 5.67
N LEU A 53 -5.12 5.37 6.03
CA LEU A 53 -4.17 4.53 5.32
C LEU A 53 -4.74 4.04 3.99
N GLY A 54 -6.03 3.80 3.94
CA GLY A 54 -6.77 3.30 2.79
C GLY A 54 -8.12 2.76 3.23
N ASP A 55 -9.01 2.54 2.27
CA ASP A 55 -10.31 1.92 2.51
C ASP A 55 -10.11 0.47 2.96
N THR A 56 -10.96 0.04 3.90
CA THR A 56 -10.99 -1.33 4.41
C THR A 56 -11.87 -2.24 3.58
N ASP A 57 -12.63 -1.66 2.67
CA ASP A 57 -13.56 -2.35 1.78
C ASP A 57 -13.14 -2.12 0.32
N ALA A 58 -13.18 -3.18 -0.47
CA ALA A 58 -13.01 -3.21 -1.92
C ALA A 58 -13.64 -4.49 -2.43
N PRO A 59 -14.03 -4.58 -3.72
CA PRO A 59 -14.55 -5.82 -4.30
C PRO A 59 -13.59 -7.00 -4.08
N GLN A 60 -14.11 -8.12 -3.58
CA GLN A 60 -13.36 -9.35 -3.30
C GLN A 60 -13.83 -10.51 -4.17
N SER A 61 -15.06 -10.43 -4.74
CA SER A 61 -15.58 -11.36 -5.72
C SER A 61 -15.22 -10.92 -7.14
N PHE A 62 -15.00 -11.89 -8.03
CA PHE A 62 -14.55 -11.59 -9.40
C PHE A 62 -15.20 -12.54 -10.39
N HIS A 63 -15.63 -12.01 -11.53
CA HIS A 63 -15.98 -12.79 -12.70
C HIS A 63 -14.76 -13.01 -13.59
N ASP A 64 -14.47 -14.27 -13.91
CA ASP A 64 -13.37 -14.65 -14.81
C ASP A 64 -13.88 -14.72 -16.26
N PHE A 65 -13.64 -13.68 -17.04
CA PHE A 65 -13.98 -13.66 -18.46
C PHE A 65 -13.00 -14.46 -19.28
N HIS A 66 -13.53 -15.24 -20.21
CA HIS A 66 -12.77 -15.85 -21.30
C HIS A 66 -12.81 -14.97 -22.56
N SER A 67 -11.79 -15.11 -23.40
CA SER A 67 -11.70 -14.34 -24.65
C SER A 67 -12.93 -14.57 -25.54
N GLY A 68 -13.63 -13.49 -25.87
CA GLY A 68 -14.88 -13.51 -26.67
C GLY A 68 -16.15 -13.75 -25.85
N GLU A 69 -16.05 -13.93 -24.54
CA GLU A 69 -17.20 -14.03 -23.65
C GLU A 69 -17.90 -12.69 -23.51
N SER A 70 -19.25 -12.74 -23.47
CA SER A 70 -20.08 -11.56 -23.30
C SER A 70 -21.07 -11.75 -22.18
N VAL A 71 -21.21 -10.74 -21.33
CA VAL A 71 -22.26 -10.64 -20.32
C VAL A 71 -23.18 -9.47 -20.62
N THR A 72 -24.45 -9.56 -20.21
CA THR A 72 -25.43 -8.49 -20.43
C THR A 72 -26.02 -8.02 -19.12
N VAL A 73 -25.85 -6.75 -18.84
CA VAL A 73 -26.44 -6.04 -17.69
C VAL A 73 -27.83 -5.52 -18.07
N ASP A 74 -28.83 -5.71 -17.22
CA ASP A 74 -30.19 -5.14 -17.36
C ASP A 74 -30.38 -4.04 -16.29
N LEU A 75 -30.70 -2.83 -16.72
CA LEU A 75 -31.03 -1.69 -15.86
C LEU A 75 -32.51 -1.65 -15.45
N GLY A 76 -33.32 -2.66 -15.88
CA GLY A 76 -34.71 -2.78 -15.62
C GLY A 76 -35.62 -1.98 -16.56
N GLU A 77 -35.21 -0.78 -16.93
CA GLU A 77 -35.86 0.12 -17.89
C GLU A 77 -34.83 0.97 -18.64
N VAL A 78 -35.23 1.64 -19.70
CA VAL A 78 -34.35 2.59 -20.42
C VAL A 78 -34.07 3.75 -19.50
N ARG A 79 -32.77 3.96 -19.19
CA ARG A 79 -32.24 5.00 -18.31
C ARG A 79 -31.18 5.84 -19.00
N SER A 80 -31.05 7.07 -18.54
CA SER A 80 -29.94 7.93 -18.89
C SER A 80 -28.71 7.54 -18.07
N ILE A 81 -27.62 7.15 -18.72
CA ILE A 81 -26.42 6.64 -18.05
C ILE A 81 -25.44 7.80 -17.87
N ASP A 82 -25.21 8.19 -16.61
CA ASP A 82 -24.30 9.29 -16.25
C ASP A 82 -22.83 8.83 -16.18
N GLY A 83 -22.59 7.56 -15.90
CA GLY A 83 -21.26 7.00 -15.78
C GLY A 83 -21.26 5.49 -15.62
N ILE A 84 -20.17 4.88 -16.06
CA ILE A 84 -19.87 3.46 -15.85
C ILE A 84 -18.49 3.37 -15.22
N MET A 85 -18.37 2.60 -14.13
CA MET A 85 -17.11 2.33 -13.48
C MET A 85 -16.87 0.83 -13.40
N LEU A 86 -15.62 0.42 -13.57
CA LEU A 86 -15.21 -0.98 -13.54
C LEU A 86 -14.12 -1.17 -12.48
N TYR A 87 -14.28 -2.14 -11.58
CA TYR A 87 -13.22 -2.57 -10.68
C TYR A 87 -12.45 -3.73 -11.29
N SER A 88 -11.25 -3.45 -11.76
CA SER A 88 -10.43 -4.42 -12.49
C SER A 88 -9.70 -5.38 -11.56
N GLY A 89 -9.81 -6.68 -11.81
CA GLY A 89 -9.04 -7.73 -11.14
C GLY A 89 -7.75 -8.08 -11.88
N LEU A 90 -7.32 -9.34 -11.77
CA LEU A 90 -6.11 -9.83 -12.43
C LEU A 90 -6.26 -9.94 -13.96
N ASN A 91 -5.09 -10.04 -14.60
CA ASN A 91 -4.88 -10.15 -16.04
C ASN A 91 -5.16 -8.85 -16.80
N THR A 92 -4.66 -8.79 -18.03
CA THR A 92 -4.78 -7.62 -18.90
C THR A 92 -5.52 -8.01 -20.18
N GLY A 93 -6.31 -7.09 -20.71
CA GLY A 93 -7.10 -7.25 -21.93
C GLY A 93 -7.99 -6.06 -22.13
N SER A 94 -9.10 -6.21 -22.84
CA SER A 94 -10.05 -5.11 -22.99
C SER A 94 -11.51 -5.62 -23.00
N TYR A 95 -12.41 -4.71 -22.68
CA TYR A 95 -13.85 -4.92 -22.78
C TYR A 95 -14.41 -4.00 -23.85
N ARG A 96 -15.13 -4.57 -24.82
CA ARG A 96 -15.99 -3.80 -25.70
C ARG A 96 -17.30 -3.57 -24.98
N ILE A 97 -17.77 -2.33 -24.97
CA ILE A 97 -19.00 -1.91 -24.31
C ILE A 97 -20.00 -1.49 -25.38
N GLU A 98 -21.18 -2.11 -25.34
CA GLU A 98 -22.25 -1.86 -26.28
C GLU A 98 -23.55 -1.60 -25.52
N LEU A 99 -24.40 -0.73 -26.03
CA LEU A 99 -25.65 -0.27 -25.41
C LEU A 99 -26.85 -0.66 -26.28
N SER A 100 -27.98 -0.98 -25.63
CA SER A 100 -29.22 -1.31 -26.29
C SER A 100 -30.47 -0.92 -25.48
N ASP A 101 -31.51 -0.48 -26.15
CA ASP A 101 -32.82 -0.22 -25.53
C ASP A 101 -33.69 -1.47 -25.46
N ASP A 102 -33.54 -2.38 -26.43
CA ASP A 102 -34.45 -3.53 -26.66
C ASP A 102 -33.79 -4.91 -26.40
N GLY A 103 -32.48 -4.93 -26.10
CA GLY A 103 -31.69 -6.15 -25.88
C GLY A 103 -31.35 -6.95 -27.14
N ASN A 104 -31.75 -6.47 -28.34
CA ASN A 104 -31.49 -7.13 -29.62
C ASN A 104 -30.54 -6.31 -30.51
N ASN A 105 -30.75 -5.00 -30.56
CA ASN A 105 -29.96 -4.10 -31.37
C ASN A 105 -28.98 -3.35 -30.49
N PHE A 106 -27.69 -3.73 -30.54
CA PHE A 106 -26.63 -3.13 -29.76
C PHE A 106 -25.83 -2.14 -30.61
N SER A 107 -25.60 -0.96 -30.05
CA SER A 107 -24.72 0.07 -30.61
C SER A 107 -23.41 0.14 -29.82
N ASP A 108 -22.30 0.32 -30.53
CA ASP A 108 -20.98 0.44 -29.92
C ASP A 108 -20.87 1.73 -29.09
N ALA A 109 -20.48 1.61 -27.83
CA ALA A 109 -20.21 2.72 -26.92
C ALA A 109 -18.71 2.94 -26.71
N GLY A 110 -17.85 2.01 -27.18
CA GLY A 110 -16.43 2.08 -27.06
C GLY A 110 -15.80 0.85 -26.39
N SER A 111 -14.55 0.99 -26.00
CA SER A 111 -13.81 -0.07 -25.32
C SER A 111 -13.07 0.46 -24.11
N PHE A 112 -13.03 -0.35 -23.05
CA PHE A 112 -12.19 -0.11 -21.88
C PHE A 112 -10.98 -1.05 -21.95
N GLU A 113 -9.77 -0.49 -21.80
CA GLU A 113 -8.53 -1.26 -21.78
C GLU A 113 -8.08 -1.50 -20.34
N GLN A 114 -8.19 -2.75 -19.91
CA GLN A 114 -7.67 -3.23 -18.62
C GLN A 114 -6.17 -3.50 -18.76
N ASN A 115 -5.37 -2.45 -18.69
CA ASN A 115 -3.91 -2.58 -18.68
C ASN A 115 -3.38 -2.80 -17.25
N TYR A 116 -2.07 -3.01 -17.09
CA TYR A 116 -1.45 -3.29 -15.78
C TYR A 116 -1.62 -2.17 -14.74
N VAL A 117 -1.88 -0.92 -15.18
CA VAL A 117 -2.13 0.23 -14.29
C VAL A 117 -3.58 0.27 -13.81
N ALA A 118 -4.49 -0.41 -14.52
CA ALA A 118 -5.91 -0.43 -14.19
C ALA A 118 -6.28 -1.42 -13.07
N LEU A 119 -5.37 -2.33 -12.69
CA LEU A 119 -5.68 -3.44 -11.79
C LEU A 119 -5.87 -3.01 -10.33
N PHE A 120 -6.82 -3.67 -9.66
CA PHE A 120 -7.18 -3.44 -8.25
C PHE A 120 -7.49 -1.99 -7.92
N LYS A 121 -8.27 -1.36 -8.79
CA LYS A 121 -8.84 -0.05 -8.59
C LYS A 121 -10.10 0.13 -9.43
N TRP A 122 -10.90 1.13 -9.05
CA TRP A 122 -11.99 1.60 -9.85
C TRP A 122 -11.48 2.41 -11.05
N ASN A 123 -12.04 2.16 -12.21
CA ASN A 123 -11.72 2.85 -13.46
C ASN A 123 -13.00 3.40 -14.07
N ASP A 124 -12.98 4.68 -14.46
CA ASP A 124 -14.09 5.28 -15.18
C ASP A 124 -14.03 4.86 -16.65
N PHE A 125 -15.16 4.47 -17.19
CA PHE A 125 -15.35 4.38 -18.63
C PHE A 125 -15.86 5.72 -19.16
N GLU A 126 -15.09 6.33 -20.05
CA GLU A 126 -15.42 7.62 -20.64
C GLU A 126 -16.60 7.46 -21.62
N LEU A 127 -17.77 7.94 -21.23
CA LEU A 127 -18.90 8.13 -22.12
C LEU A 127 -18.73 9.46 -22.87
N ASP A 128 -19.27 9.54 -24.11
CA ASP A 128 -19.26 10.81 -24.84
C ASP A 128 -20.05 11.87 -24.05
N ALA A 129 -19.34 12.83 -23.48
CA ALA A 129 -19.92 13.90 -22.65
C ALA A 129 -20.91 14.80 -23.41
N LEU A 130 -20.93 14.75 -24.74
CA LEU A 130 -21.85 15.50 -25.57
C LEU A 130 -23.18 14.78 -25.81
N GLN A 131 -23.23 13.47 -25.57
CA GLN A 131 -24.43 12.66 -25.72
C GLN A 131 -24.52 11.65 -24.59
N VAL A 132 -25.17 12.04 -23.49
CA VAL A 132 -25.50 11.10 -22.39
C VAL A 132 -26.37 9.98 -22.98
N PRO A 133 -25.87 8.74 -23.07
CA PRO A 133 -26.60 7.66 -23.72
C PRO A 133 -27.78 7.23 -22.88
N ASN A 134 -28.89 6.90 -23.55
CA ASN A 134 -29.99 6.19 -22.93
C ASN A 134 -29.89 4.72 -23.34
N ALA A 135 -30.03 3.81 -22.39
CA ALA A 135 -30.09 2.39 -22.66
C ALA A 135 -30.77 1.63 -21.50
N ARG A 136 -31.26 0.45 -21.78
CA ARG A 136 -31.68 -0.52 -20.79
C ARG A 136 -30.62 -1.61 -20.60
N TYR A 137 -29.98 -2.02 -21.66
CA TYR A 137 -29.03 -3.13 -21.64
C TYR A 137 -27.63 -2.63 -21.95
N ILE A 138 -26.64 -3.12 -21.19
CA ILE A 138 -25.23 -2.89 -21.43
C ILE A 138 -24.57 -4.24 -21.65
N ARG A 139 -23.92 -4.45 -22.79
CA ARG A 139 -23.18 -5.67 -23.06
C ARG A 139 -21.68 -5.40 -22.97
N LEU A 140 -21.00 -6.20 -22.15
CA LEU A 140 -19.55 -6.24 -22.05
C LEU A 140 -19.06 -7.50 -22.78
N THR A 141 -18.13 -7.33 -23.71
CA THR A 141 -17.48 -8.43 -24.42
C THR A 141 -15.98 -8.38 -24.17
N ALA A 142 -15.41 -9.39 -23.54
CA ALA A 142 -13.99 -9.45 -23.24
C ALA A 142 -13.17 -9.86 -24.47
N SER A 143 -12.01 -9.23 -24.70
CA SER A 143 -11.07 -9.57 -25.77
C SER A 143 -9.90 -10.44 -25.31
N GLY A 144 -9.88 -10.87 -24.05
CA GLY A 144 -8.85 -11.72 -23.45
C GLY A 144 -9.39 -12.43 -22.21
N ASP A 145 -8.56 -13.29 -21.62
CA ASP A 145 -8.88 -13.91 -20.34
C ASP A 145 -8.57 -12.88 -19.24
N VAL A 146 -9.60 -12.20 -18.75
CA VAL A 146 -9.50 -11.08 -17.81
C VAL A 146 -10.48 -11.26 -16.66
N ARG A 147 -10.13 -10.68 -15.51
CA ARG A 147 -10.92 -10.76 -14.29
C ARG A 147 -11.50 -9.39 -13.95
N LEU A 148 -12.81 -9.29 -13.76
CA LEU A 148 -13.52 -8.09 -13.36
C LEU A 148 -14.23 -8.33 -12.01
N GLY A 149 -14.00 -7.44 -11.03
CA GLY A 149 -14.63 -7.59 -9.72
C GLY A 149 -16.04 -7.03 -9.69
N GLU A 150 -16.19 -5.75 -9.98
CA GLU A 150 -17.46 -5.08 -9.80
C GLU A 150 -17.72 -4.09 -10.94
N LEU A 151 -18.99 -3.94 -11.32
CA LEU A 151 -19.44 -2.98 -12.31
C LEU A 151 -20.43 -2.02 -11.68
N ALA A 152 -20.21 -0.72 -11.80
CA ALA A 152 -21.10 0.31 -11.31
C ALA A 152 -21.66 1.12 -12.47
N VAL A 153 -22.98 1.17 -12.59
CA VAL A 153 -23.67 2.00 -13.58
C VAL A 153 -24.48 3.07 -12.85
N ARG A 154 -24.13 4.32 -13.07
CA ARG A 154 -24.79 5.48 -12.46
C ARG A 154 -25.87 6.04 -13.41
N CYS A 155 -27.06 6.25 -12.89
CA CYS A 155 -28.18 6.87 -13.59
C CYS A 155 -28.88 7.84 -12.63
N GLY A 156 -28.80 9.14 -12.90
CA GLY A 156 -29.36 10.18 -12.01
C GLY A 156 -28.69 10.22 -10.63
N GLY A 157 -27.42 9.80 -10.54
CA GLY A 157 -26.66 9.75 -9.30
C GLY A 157 -26.87 8.47 -8.47
N GLU A 158 -27.80 7.58 -8.83
CA GLU A 158 -28.03 6.30 -8.18
C GLU A 158 -27.39 5.16 -8.98
N LEU A 159 -27.11 4.04 -8.30
CA LEU A 159 -26.55 2.83 -8.92
C LEU A 159 -27.66 1.90 -9.38
N PHE A 160 -27.54 1.41 -10.60
CA PHE A 160 -28.47 0.48 -11.22
C PHE A 160 -27.74 -0.63 -11.95
N GLY A 161 -28.38 -1.77 -12.09
CA GLY A 161 -27.92 -2.88 -12.89
C GLY A 161 -28.02 -4.20 -12.14
N GLN A 162 -28.22 -5.24 -12.94
CA GLN A 162 -28.11 -6.63 -12.53
C GLN A 162 -27.62 -7.45 -13.72
N CYS A 163 -26.84 -8.48 -13.45
CA CYS A 163 -26.37 -9.40 -14.47
C CYS A 163 -26.68 -10.83 -14.03
N ALA A 164 -27.57 -11.50 -14.80
CA ALA A 164 -27.99 -12.87 -14.46
C ALA A 164 -26.87 -13.88 -14.73
N ASP A 165 -26.04 -13.62 -15.74
CA ASP A 165 -24.96 -14.52 -16.17
C ASP A 165 -23.69 -14.34 -15.32
N ALA A 166 -23.54 -13.18 -14.65
CA ALA A 166 -22.41 -12.83 -13.80
C ALA A 166 -22.88 -11.97 -12.62
N PRO A 167 -23.57 -12.56 -11.63
CA PRO A 167 -24.14 -11.82 -10.49
C PRO A 167 -23.08 -11.19 -9.59
N GLU A 168 -21.86 -11.74 -9.55
CA GLU A 168 -20.70 -11.24 -8.83
C GLU A 168 -20.23 -9.86 -9.31
N LEU A 169 -20.66 -9.38 -10.47
CA LEU A 169 -20.39 -8.03 -10.95
C LEU A 169 -21.26 -6.94 -10.27
N PHE A 170 -22.23 -7.35 -9.43
CA PHE A 170 -23.20 -6.45 -8.78
C PHE A 170 -23.47 -6.81 -7.32
N ASP A 171 -22.67 -7.66 -6.69
CA ASP A 171 -22.92 -8.14 -5.32
C ASP A 171 -22.23 -7.29 -4.24
N GLU A 172 -21.29 -6.43 -4.62
CA GLU A 172 -20.53 -5.58 -3.72
C GLU A 172 -20.71 -4.06 -4.02
N GLN A 173 -21.87 -3.63 -4.49
CA GLN A 173 -22.20 -2.24 -4.86
C GLN A 173 -21.94 -1.21 -3.73
N GLY A 174 -21.89 -1.67 -2.47
CA GLY A 174 -21.52 -0.83 -1.33
C GLY A 174 -20.07 -0.35 -1.33
N THR A 175 -19.20 -0.97 -2.14
CA THR A 175 -17.79 -0.61 -2.29
C THR A 175 -17.53 0.45 -3.34
N VAL A 176 -18.56 0.84 -4.14
CA VAL A 176 -18.43 1.83 -5.20
C VAL A 176 -18.14 3.20 -4.61
N PRO A 177 -16.99 3.81 -4.88
CA PRO A 177 -16.64 5.09 -4.31
C PRO A 177 -17.41 6.23 -4.96
N GLU A 178 -17.62 7.32 -4.21
CA GLU A 178 -18.18 8.55 -4.76
C GLU A 178 -17.21 9.18 -5.79
N TYR A 179 -15.90 9.08 -5.52
CA TYR A 179 -14.82 9.53 -6.41
C TYR A 179 -13.56 8.67 -6.21
N GLN A 180 -12.77 8.56 -7.25
CA GLN A 180 -11.50 7.84 -7.21
C GLN A 180 -10.45 8.63 -6.44
N SER A 181 -9.71 7.93 -5.59
CA SER A 181 -8.61 8.51 -4.82
C SER A 181 -7.57 7.44 -4.49
N TYR A 182 -6.42 7.85 -3.94
CA TYR A 182 -5.43 6.90 -3.43
C TYR A 182 -5.98 6.03 -2.27
N LEU A 183 -7.08 6.45 -1.62
CA LEU A 183 -7.69 5.69 -0.52
C LEU A 183 -8.39 4.42 -1.02
N ASN A 184 -8.91 4.42 -2.25
CA ASN A 184 -9.68 3.30 -2.83
C ASN A 184 -9.01 2.66 -4.05
N SER A 185 -7.73 2.89 -4.25
CA SER A 185 -7.00 2.37 -5.42
C SER A 185 -5.54 2.07 -5.11
N THR A 186 -4.91 1.25 -5.95
CA THR A 186 -3.45 1.11 -5.97
C THR A 186 -2.82 2.42 -6.43
N TYR A 187 -1.71 2.79 -5.81
CA TYR A 187 -0.97 4.02 -6.08
C TYR A 187 0.53 3.75 -6.21
N PHE A 188 1.20 4.39 -7.17
CA PHE A 188 2.63 4.26 -7.39
C PHE A 188 3.04 2.78 -7.60
N ASP A 189 4.10 2.30 -6.95
CA ASP A 189 4.61 0.93 -7.10
C ASP A 189 3.70 -0.15 -6.48
N GLU A 190 2.60 0.23 -5.82
CA GLU A 190 1.58 -0.72 -5.35
C GLU A 190 0.97 -1.53 -6.50
N ILE A 191 0.88 -0.93 -7.71
CA ILE A 191 0.42 -1.63 -8.93
C ILE A 191 1.26 -2.87 -9.26
N TYR A 192 2.53 -2.91 -8.82
CA TYR A 192 3.42 -4.05 -9.01
C TYR A 192 3.43 -4.95 -7.77
N HIS A 193 3.65 -4.38 -6.59
CA HIS A 193 3.95 -5.14 -5.39
C HIS A 193 2.71 -5.70 -4.71
N ALA A 194 1.61 -4.94 -4.59
CA ALA A 194 0.34 -5.44 -4.05
C ALA A 194 -0.27 -6.48 -4.99
N ARG A 195 -0.24 -6.24 -6.31
CA ARG A 195 -0.64 -7.21 -7.32
C ARG A 195 0.14 -8.51 -7.18
N THR A 196 1.47 -8.45 -7.16
CA THR A 196 2.30 -9.65 -7.08
C THR A 196 2.16 -10.37 -5.73
N ALA A 197 1.88 -9.65 -4.65
CA ALA A 197 1.53 -10.25 -3.36
C ALA A 197 0.24 -11.08 -3.49
N TYR A 198 -0.78 -10.54 -4.14
CA TYR A 198 -2.04 -11.24 -4.40
C TYR A 198 -1.86 -12.42 -5.37
N GLU A 199 -1.05 -12.27 -6.42
CA GLU A 199 -0.69 -13.37 -7.34
C GLU A 199 -0.01 -14.54 -6.59
N ASN A 200 0.82 -14.26 -5.60
CA ASN A 200 1.43 -15.29 -4.75
C ASN A 200 0.39 -16.01 -3.85
N ILE A 201 -0.63 -15.30 -3.36
CA ILE A 201 -1.74 -15.89 -2.59
C ILE A 201 -2.55 -16.83 -3.49
N GLU A 202 -2.89 -16.38 -4.70
CA GLU A 202 -3.64 -17.17 -5.70
C GLU A 202 -2.83 -18.34 -6.30
N GLY A 203 -1.51 -18.41 -6.05
CA GLY A 203 -0.64 -19.44 -6.59
C GLY A 203 -0.42 -19.34 -8.11
N VAL A 204 -0.64 -18.15 -8.68
CA VAL A 204 -0.39 -17.89 -10.11
C VAL A 204 1.01 -17.32 -10.33
N TYR A 205 1.49 -17.34 -11.59
CA TYR A 205 2.83 -16.84 -11.91
C TYR A 205 2.90 -15.33 -11.67
N PRO A 206 3.84 -14.85 -10.84
CA PRO A 206 3.90 -13.44 -10.45
C PRO A 206 4.34 -12.56 -11.63
N TYR A 207 3.68 -11.41 -11.79
CA TYR A 207 3.99 -10.41 -12.80
C TYR A 207 5.37 -9.77 -12.58
N GLU A 208 5.62 -9.34 -11.35
CA GLU A 208 6.86 -8.65 -11.00
C GLU A 208 7.84 -9.63 -10.34
N ILE A 209 8.91 -10.01 -11.08
CA ILE A 209 9.92 -10.99 -10.67
C ILE A 209 11.33 -10.39 -10.49
N SER A 210 11.51 -9.11 -10.82
CA SER A 210 12.83 -8.46 -10.79
C SER A 210 13.36 -8.24 -9.36
N HIS A 211 12.46 -8.11 -8.39
CA HIS A 211 12.82 -7.93 -6.99
C HIS A 211 12.65 -9.21 -6.16
N PRO A 212 13.44 -9.40 -5.09
CA PRO A 212 13.30 -10.53 -4.18
C PRO A 212 11.88 -10.66 -3.61
N PRO A 213 11.38 -11.89 -3.39
CA PRO A 213 9.97 -12.11 -3.07
C PRO A 213 9.59 -11.73 -1.63
N LEU A 214 10.55 -11.64 -0.69
CA LEU A 214 10.25 -11.49 0.75
C LEU A 214 9.34 -10.28 1.06
N GLY A 215 9.61 -9.11 0.47
CA GLY A 215 8.78 -7.92 0.70
C GLY A 215 7.33 -8.13 0.25
N LYS A 216 7.12 -8.78 -0.90
CA LYS A 216 5.80 -9.10 -1.45
C LYS A 216 5.06 -10.13 -0.59
N LEU A 217 5.79 -11.12 -0.04
CA LEU A 217 5.21 -12.09 0.90
C LEU A 217 4.80 -11.44 2.23
N ILE A 218 5.53 -10.40 2.67
CA ILE A 218 5.12 -9.62 3.85
C ILE A 218 3.87 -8.79 3.54
N ILE A 219 3.76 -8.20 2.34
CA ILE A 219 2.52 -7.52 1.89
C ILE A 219 1.37 -8.52 1.85
N ALA A 220 1.59 -9.74 1.33
CA ALA A 220 0.59 -10.80 1.27
C ALA A 220 -0.02 -11.12 2.64
N ILE A 221 0.75 -11.06 3.73
CA ILE A 221 0.20 -11.25 5.10
C ILE A 221 -0.87 -10.21 5.41
N GLY A 222 -0.67 -8.94 5.03
CA GLY A 222 -1.67 -7.89 5.23
C GLY A 222 -2.93 -8.12 4.39
N ILE A 223 -2.77 -8.58 3.15
CA ILE A 223 -3.89 -8.94 2.25
C ILE A 223 -4.67 -10.13 2.80
N GLU A 224 -4.01 -11.17 3.29
CA GLU A 224 -4.65 -12.34 3.92
C GLU A 224 -5.47 -11.98 5.17
N LEU A 225 -5.01 -10.99 5.94
CA LEU A 225 -5.69 -10.57 7.17
C LEU A 225 -6.86 -9.61 6.93
N PHE A 226 -6.78 -8.75 5.93
CA PHE A 226 -7.71 -7.63 5.73
C PHE A 226 -8.34 -7.58 4.32
N GLY A 227 -8.14 -8.62 3.51
CA GLY A 227 -8.58 -8.68 2.12
C GLY A 227 -7.67 -7.90 1.16
N MET A 228 -7.93 -8.06 -0.15
CA MET A 228 -7.28 -7.29 -1.21
C MET A 228 -7.85 -5.87 -1.25
N THR A 229 -7.58 -5.09 -0.20
CA THR A 229 -8.05 -3.72 0.02
C THR A 229 -6.86 -2.76 0.16
N PRO A 230 -7.04 -1.46 -0.08
CA PRO A 230 -6.00 -0.46 0.14
C PRO A 230 -5.39 -0.49 1.54
N PHE A 231 -6.22 -0.69 2.57
CA PHE A 231 -5.74 -0.91 3.92
C PHE A 231 -4.93 -2.21 4.03
N GLY A 232 -5.43 -3.31 3.46
CA GLY A 232 -4.82 -4.63 3.54
C GLY A 232 -3.39 -4.65 3.00
N TRP A 233 -3.17 -4.19 1.78
CA TRP A 233 -1.83 -4.20 1.20
C TRP A 233 -0.85 -3.19 1.83
N ARG A 234 -1.34 -2.09 2.46
CA ARG A 234 -0.50 -1.07 3.13
C ARG A 234 -0.21 -1.39 4.59
N PHE A 235 -1.01 -2.24 5.23
CA PHE A 235 -0.92 -2.55 6.66
C PHE A 235 0.48 -2.96 7.09
N SER A 236 1.07 -3.93 6.39
CA SER A 236 2.40 -4.46 6.71
C SER A 236 3.49 -3.39 6.62
N GLY A 237 3.42 -2.48 5.64
CA GLY A 237 4.35 -1.37 5.48
C GLY A 237 4.37 -0.47 6.72
N VAL A 238 3.18 -0.04 7.17
CA VAL A 238 3.04 0.79 8.38
C VAL A 238 3.53 0.04 9.63
N LEU A 239 3.19 -1.24 9.77
CA LEU A 239 3.65 -2.06 10.90
C LEU A 239 5.18 -2.11 10.96
N PHE A 240 5.85 -2.33 9.84
CA PHE A 240 7.32 -2.31 9.77
C PHE A 240 7.89 -0.91 10.04
N GLY A 241 7.23 0.15 9.56
CA GLY A 241 7.58 1.53 9.91
C GLY A 241 7.56 1.79 11.42
N VAL A 242 6.51 1.31 12.11
CA VAL A 242 6.40 1.37 13.57
C VAL A 242 7.53 0.56 14.24
N LEU A 243 7.82 -0.65 13.74
CA LEU A 243 8.88 -1.52 14.28
C LEU A 243 10.29 -0.97 14.06
N MET A 244 10.50 -0.11 13.06
CA MET A 244 11.81 0.56 12.87
C MET A 244 12.18 1.45 14.05
N LEU A 245 11.20 2.07 14.73
CA LEU A 245 11.46 3.04 15.81
C LEU A 245 12.17 2.41 17.01
N PRO A 246 11.70 1.28 17.60
CA PRO A 246 12.42 0.63 18.68
C PRO A 246 13.79 0.06 18.25
N VAL A 247 13.92 -0.41 17.01
CA VAL A 247 15.22 -0.88 16.49
C VAL A 247 16.22 0.26 16.40
N LEU A 248 15.79 1.40 15.82
CA LEU A 248 16.62 2.61 15.74
C LEU A 248 16.97 3.14 17.14
N TYR A 249 15.99 3.22 18.02
CA TYR A 249 16.22 3.68 19.40
C TYR A 249 17.25 2.79 20.12
N ALA A 250 17.14 1.46 19.97
CA ALA A 250 18.06 0.51 20.58
C ALA A 250 19.50 0.68 20.05
N LEU A 251 19.66 0.93 18.76
CA LEU A 251 20.94 1.22 18.14
C LEU A 251 21.54 2.54 18.69
N LEU A 252 20.76 3.60 18.67
CA LEU A 252 21.18 4.93 19.17
C LEU A 252 21.52 4.89 20.66
N LYS A 253 20.74 4.15 21.46
CA LYS A 253 21.00 4.01 22.90
C LYS A 253 22.33 3.33 23.19
N ARG A 254 22.70 2.33 22.38
CA ARG A 254 24.00 1.66 22.48
C ARG A 254 25.15 2.54 22.04
N MET A 255 24.93 3.39 21.03
CA MET A 255 25.96 4.30 20.50
C MET A 255 26.20 5.51 21.42
N PHE A 256 25.13 6.16 21.88
CA PHE A 256 25.20 7.46 22.54
C PHE A 256 24.92 7.43 24.05
N GLY A 257 24.21 6.43 24.54
CA GLY A 257 23.85 6.29 25.96
C GLY A 257 22.81 7.30 26.47
N SER A 258 22.69 8.48 25.85
CA SER A 258 21.81 9.57 26.30
C SER A 258 20.36 9.33 25.84
N THR A 259 19.43 9.34 26.79
CA THR A 259 17.98 9.23 26.52
C THR A 259 17.47 10.38 25.65
N ASP A 260 17.93 11.60 25.90
CA ASP A 260 17.46 12.79 25.20
C ASP A 260 17.90 12.79 23.74
N ILE A 261 19.15 12.40 23.46
CA ILE A 261 19.67 12.26 22.09
C ILE A 261 18.88 11.16 21.35
N CYS A 262 18.69 10.00 21.99
CA CYS A 262 17.97 8.88 21.39
C CYS A 262 16.50 9.24 21.08
N ALA A 263 15.82 9.88 22.02
CA ALA A 263 14.44 10.32 21.84
C ALA A 263 14.32 11.35 20.71
N CYS A 264 15.19 12.35 20.70
CA CYS A 264 15.19 13.40 19.67
C CYS A 264 15.46 12.82 18.27
N ALA A 265 16.48 11.99 18.13
CA ALA A 265 16.83 11.38 16.84
C ALA A 265 15.73 10.42 16.34
N THR A 266 15.15 9.61 17.24
CA THR A 266 14.03 8.72 16.88
C THR A 266 12.78 9.50 16.50
N ALA A 267 12.48 10.60 17.17
CA ALA A 267 11.37 11.48 16.82
C ALA A 267 11.57 12.14 15.44
N ILE A 268 12.79 12.63 15.16
CA ILE A 268 13.11 13.19 13.84
C ILE A 268 12.91 12.14 12.75
N PHE A 269 13.38 10.90 12.96
CA PHE A 269 13.19 9.81 12.01
C PHE A 269 11.71 9.43 11.86
N ALA A 270 10.96 9.32 12.96
CA ALA A 270 9.55 8.95 12.95
C ALA A 270 8.70 9.94 12.13
N PHE A 271 8.98 11.24 12.24
CA PHE A 271 8.22 12.30 11.58
C PHE A 271 8.95 12.88 10.35
N ASP A 272 9.99 12.21 9.86
CA ASP A 272 10.56 12.50 8.55
C ASP A 272 9.54 12.17 7.45
N PHE A 273 9.41 13.11 6.49
CA PHE A 273 8.42 12.96 5.43
C PHE A 273 8.64 11.69 4.59
N MET A 274 9.89 11.33 4.31
CA MET A 274 10.20 10.15 3.51
C MET A 274 9.80 8.88 4.26
N HIS A 275 10.19 8.74 5.54
CA HIS A 275 9.81 7.60 6.37
C HIS A 275 8.29 7.46 6.46
N PHE A 276 7.59 8.56 6.80
CA PHE A 276 6.14 8.55 6.94
C PHE A 276 5.42 8.19 5.64
N SER A 277 5.85 8.74 4.50
CA SER A 277 5.20 8.50 3.21
C SER A 277 5.46 7.09 2.69
N GLN A 278 6.72 6.63 2.72
CA GLN A 278 7.10 5.32 2.17
C GLN A 278 6.51 4.16 2.96
N THR A 279 6.40 4.27 4.28
CA THR A 279 5.81 3.21 5.10
C THR A 279 4.30 3.06 4.90
N ARG A 280 3.64 4.07 4.34
CA ARG A 280 2.19 4.08 4.04
C ARG A 280 1.85 3.60 2.62
N LEU A 281 2.84 3.16 1.88
CA LEU A 281 2.68 2.55 0.55
C LEU A 281 3.11 1.08 0.60
N ALA A 282 2.46 0.24 -0.19
CA ALA A 282 2.85 -1.16 -0.33
C ALA A 282 4.07 -1.30 -1.26
N THR A 283 5.20 -0.76 -0.80
CA THR A 283 6.50 -0.90 -1.47
C THR A 283 7.40 -1.83 -0.69
N ILE A 284 8.36 -2.46 -1.37
CA ILE A 284 9.30 -3.39 -0.74
C ILE A 284 10.44 -2.70 0.00
N ASP A 285 10.68 -1.42 -0.28
CA ASP A 285 11.79 -0.63 0.29
C ASP A 285 11.70 -0.52 1.81
N THR A 286 10.48 -0.36 2.34
CA THR A 286 10.22 -0.29 3.78
C THR A 286 10.80 -1.49 4.52
N TYR A 287 10.59 -2.70 3.98
CA TYR A 287 11.10 -3.93 4.58
C TYR A 287 12.62 -4.02 4.47
N ALA A 288 13.18 -3.62 3.33
CA ALA A 288 14.63 -3.58 3.13
C ALA A 288 15.30 -2.67 4.17
N VAL A 289 14.77 -1.46 4.39
CA VAL A 289 15.30 -0.51 5.40
C VAL A 289 15.20 -1.09 6.80
N PHE A 290 14.10 -1.75 7.16
CA PHE A 290 13.95 -2.40 8.46
C PHE A 290 15.05 -3.45 8.70
N PHE A 291 15.28 -4.35 7.74
CA PHE A 291 16.34 -5.37 7.87
C PHE A 291 17.74 -4.78 7.87
N ILE A 292 17.98 -3.69 7.13
CA ILE A 292 19.26 -2.95 7.17
C ILE A 292 19.49 -2.36 8.57
N LEU A 293 18.46 -1.77 9.19
CA LEU A 293 18.58 -1.26 10.57
C LEU A 293 18.88 -2.39 11.58
N LEU A 294 18.23 -3.54 11.44
CA LEU A 294 18.54 -4.72 12.25
C LEU A 294 19.97 -5.20 12.04
N MET A 295 20.43 -5.24 10.79
CA MET A 295 21.80 -5.61 10.47
C MET A 295 22.80 -4.69 11.17
N TYR A 296 22.60 -3.37 11.13
CA TYR A 296 23.45 -2.42 11.83
C TYR A 296 23.41 -2.59 13.35
N LEU A 297 22.23 -2.82 13.91
CA LEU A 297 22.09 -3.07 15.35
C LEU A 297 22.88 -4.31 15.78
N PHE A 298 22.69 -5.42 15.08
CA PHE A 298 23.38 -6.67 15.43
C PHE A 298 24.89 -6.61 15.15
N MET A 299 25.30 -5.97 14.08
CA MET A 299 26.73 -5.77 13.79
C MET A 299 27.40 -4.91 14.86
N TYR A 300 26.75 -3.82 15.29
CA TYR A 300 27.25 -3.00 16.39
C TYR A 300 27.37 -3.80 17.70
N MET A 301 26.36 -4.62 18.01
CA MET A 301 26.40 -5.51 19.18
C MET A 301 27.55 -6.51 19.11
N TYR A 302 27.76 -7.11 17.94
CA TYR A 302 28.85 -8.08 17.73
C TYR A 302 30.23 -7.44 17.91
N ILE A 303 30.46 -6.28 17.30
CA ILE A 303 31.73 -5.52 17.45
C ILE A 303 31.98 -5.16 18.92
N CYS A 304 30.96 -4.71 19.65
CA CYS A 304 31.09 -4.43 21.09
C CYS A 304 31.44 -5.66 21.92
N LEU A 305 30.90 -6.84 21.55
CA LEU A 305 31.20 -8.10 22.24
C LEU A 305 32.64 -8.56 21.99
N LEU A 306 33.11 -8.50 20.74
CA LEU A 306 34.51 -8.85 20.40
C LEU A 306 35.49 -7.96 21.16
N TYR A 307 35.28 -6.65 21.11
CA TYR A 307 36.17 -5.71 21.79
C TYR A 307 36.25 -5.92 23.31
N THR A 308 35.12 -6.30 23.94
CA THR A 308 35.12 -6.60 25.39
C THR A 308 35.76 -7.95 25.70
N SER A 309 35.71 -8.93 24.79
CA SER A 309 36.37 -10.22 24.94
C SER A 309 37.90 -10.10 24.86
N ASP A 310 38.39 -9.42 23.82
CA ASP A 310 39.82 -9.20 23.63
C ASP A 310 40.47 -8.43 24.80
N ALA A 311 39.77 -7.42 25.36
CA ALA A 311 40.20 -6.70 26.54
C ALA A 311 40.24 -7.53 27.84
N ALA A 312 39.47 -8.63 27.90
CA ALA A 312 39.48 -9.56 29.02
C ALA A 312 40.60 -10.60 28.95
N ASP A 313 41.06 -10.91 27.74
CA ASP A 313 42.16 -11.86 27.49
C ASP A 313 43.55 -11.22 27.68
N GLU A 314 43.61 -9.88 27.73
CA GLU A 314 44.86 -9.11 27.98
C GLU A 314 45.12 -8.81 29.48
N LEU A 315 44.25 -9.21 30.40
CA LEU A 315 44.37 -9.05 31.85
C LEU A 315 44.67 -10.36 32.54
#